data_cbc6c9ee918226c2804a6e6c4684dec5
#
_entry.id   cbc6c9ee918226c2804a6e6c4684dec5
#
_cell.length_a   1.000
_cell.length_b   1.000
_cell.length_c   1.000
_cell.angle_alpha   90.00
_cell.angle_beta   90.00
_cell.angle_gamma   90.00
#
_symmetry.space_group_name_H-M   'P 1'
#
loop_
_entity.id
_entity.type
_entity.pdbx_description
1 polymer ?
#
loop_
_entity_poly.entity_id
_entity_poly.type
_entity_poly.pdbx_seq_one_letter_code
_entity_poly.pdbx_strand_id
1 'polypeptide(L)'
;MEDSEILSQINALTDEEHHLLHEGEQNVGLTDDQHARVSAIKVELDRLWDLLRQRRARRHAGLNPATAEERDATIVENFKQ
;
A
#
# COMPACT_ATOMS: atom_id res chain seq x y z
N MET A 1 0.39 -14.79 1.50
CA MET A 1 -0.09 -14.03 0.35
C MET A 1 0.96 -14.06 -0.74
N GLU A 2 0.58 -14.44 -1.95
CA GLU A 2 1.50 -14.51 -3.07
C GLU A 2 1.78 -13.12 -3.66
N ASP A 3 2.90 -12.97 -4.38
CA ASP A 3 3.27 -11.69 -4.99
C ASP A 3 2.17 -11.17 -5.91
N SER A 4 1.54 -12.05 -6.70
CA SER A 4 0.45 -11.66 -7.60
C SER A 4 -0.76 -11.09 -6.87
N GLU A 5 -1.08 -11.63 -5.70
CA GLU A 5 -2.17 -11.12 -4.87
C GLU A 5 -1.83 -9.75 -4.29
N ILE A 6 -0.58 -9.57 -3.83
CA ILE A 6 -0.10 -8.29 -3.31
C ILE A 6 -0.18 -7.22 -4.41
N LEU A 7 0.31 -7.55 -5.60
CA LEU A 7 0.28 -6.63 -6.74
C LEU A 7 -1.14 -6.30 -7.17
N SER A 8 -2.06 -7.26 -7.14
CA SER A 8 -3.48 -7.01 -7.43
C SER A 8 -4.09 -6.03 -6.44
N GLN A 9 -3.79 -6.18 -5.15
CA GLN A 9 -4.27 -5.25 -4.13
C GLN A 9 -3.68 -3.87 -4.30
N ILE A 10 -2.38 -3.78 -4.62
CA ILE A 10 -1.72 -2.50 -4.89
C ILE A 10 -2.40 -1.80 -6.06
N ASN A 11 -2.65 -2.52 -7.14
CA ASN A 11 -3.29 -1.95 -8.33
C ASN A 11 -4.70 -1.46 -8.02
N ALA A 12 -5.50 -2.23 -7.28
CA ALA A 12 -6.86 -1.84 -6.92
C ALA A 12 -6.86 -0.57 -6.06
N LEU A 13 -5.96 -0.48 -5.08
CA LEU A 13 -5.86 0.70 -4.21
C LEU A 13 -5.34 1.92 -4.97
N THR A 14 -4.38 1.72 -5.88
CA THR A 14 -3.86 2.79 -6.72
C THR A 14 -4.96 3.36 -7.62
N ASP A 15 -5.77 2.49 -8.21
CA ASP A 15 -6.89 2.93 -9.05
C ASP A 15 -7.92 3.70 -8.24
N GLU A 16 -8.24 3.24 -7.03
CA GLU A 16 -9.16 3.95 -6.13
C GLU A 16 -8.61 5.32 -5.76
N GLU A 17 -7.32 5.41 -5.45
CA GLU A 17 -6.67 6.68 -5.12
C GLU A 17 -6.75 7.66 -6.28
N HIS A 18 -6.42 7.21 -7.49
CA HIS A 18 -6.50 8.05 -8.69
C HIS A 18 -7.92 8.54 -8.94
N HIS A 19 -8.90 7.67 -8.74
CA HIS A 19 -10.31 8.03 -8.94
C HIS A 19 -10.75 9.11 -7.95
N LEU A 20 -10.40 8.96 -6.68
CA LEU A 20 -10.73 9.93 -5.63
C LEU A 20 -10.06 11.29 -5.90
N LEU A 21 -8.78 11.27 -6.25
CA LEU A 21 -8.05 12.51 -6.54
C LEU A 21 -8.59 13.23 -7.78
N HIS A 22 -8.99 12.46 -8.80
CA HIS A 22 -9.59 13.00 -10.01
C HIS A 22 -10.95 13.67 -9.69
N GLU A 23 -11.78 13.03 -8.87
CA GLU A 23 -13.04 13.64 -8.43
C GLU A 23 -12.80 14.94 -7.66
N GLY A 24 -11.77 14.97 -6.81
CA GLY A 24 -11.40 16.17 -6.08
C GLY A 24 -11.00 17.34 -6.98
N GLU A 25 -10.34 17.05 -8.09
CA GLU A 25 -9.98 18.08 -9.08
C GLU A 25 -11.19 18.68 -9.75
N GLN A 26 -12.22 17.87 -9.99
CA GLN A 26 -13.45 18.31 -10.67
C GLN A 26 -14.45 18.99 -9.75
N ASN A 27 -14.41 18.73 -8.45
CA ASN A 27 -15.40 19.10 -7.45
C ASN A 27 -14.83 20.01 -6.35
N VAL A 28 -14.06 21.00 -6.63
CA VAL A 28 -13.58 21.99 -5.65
C VAL A 28 -12.95 21.32 -4.41
N GLY A 29 -12.28 20.20 -4.60
CA GLY A 29 -11.56 19.49 -3.53
C GLY A 29 -12.29 18.26 -3.01
N LEU A 30 -11.62 17.55 -2.11
CA LEU A 30 -12.11 16.33 -1.50
C LEU A 30 -12.91 16.64 -0.24
N THR A 31 -13.93 15.82 0.03
CA THR A 31 -14.61 15.85 1.32
C THR A 31 -13.68 15.31 2.42
N ASP A 32 -14.04 15.52 3.69
CA ASP A 32 -13.26 14.99 4.81
C ASP A 32 -13.17 13.47 4.77
N ASP A 33 -14.27 12.79 4.42
CA ASP A 33 -14.28 11.33 4.28
C ASP A 33 -13.38 10.86 3.15
N GLN A 34 -13.37 11.58 2.03
CA GLN A 34 -12.49 11.27 0.90
C GLN A 34 -11.02 11.48 1.26
N HIS A 35 -10.69 12.55 2.00
CA HIS A 35 -9.33 12.78 2.50
C HIS A 35 -8.88 11.64 3.42
N ALA A 36 -9.76 11.22 4.33
CA ALA A 36 -9.46 10.12 5.25
C ALA A 36 -9.21 8.82 4.46
N ARG A 37 -10.02 8.56 3.43
CA ARG A 37 -9.85 7.37 2.59
C ARG A 37 -8.53 7.41 1.81
N VAL A 38 -8.18 8.54 1.22
CA VAL A 38 -6.91 8.69 0.49
C VAL A 38 -5.72 8.45 1.44
N SER A 39 -5.77 9.00 2.65
CA SER A 39 -4.72 8.78 3.66
C SER A 39 -4.60 7.31 4.04
N ALA A 40 -5.73 6.63 4.24
CA ALA A 40 -5.74 5.20 4.58
C ALA A 40 -5.16 4.36 3.43
N ILE A 41 -5.50 4.70 2.18
CA ILE A 41 -4.96 4.02 1.00
C ILE A 41 -3.44 4.16 0.94
N LYS A 42 -2.91 5.36 1.18
CA LYS A 42 -1.47 5.60 1.15
C LYS A 42 -0.73 4.74 2.17
N VAL A 43 -1.27 4.65 3.38
CA VAL A 43 -0.68 3.82 4.45
C VAL A 43 -0.71 2.35 4.05
N GLU A 44 -1.84 1.86 3.53
CA GLU A 44 -1.95 0.46 3.13
C GLU A 44 -1.05 0.14 1.93
N LEU A 45 -0.91 1.04 0.97
CA LEU A 45 0.02 0.87 -0.14
C LEU A 45 1.46 0.73 0.39
N ASP A 46 1.86 1.55 1.34
CA ASP A 46 3.20 1.46 1.93
C ASP A 46 3.44 0.12 2.59
N ARG A 47 2.42 -0.41 3.31
CA ARG A 47 2.50 -1.73 3.95
C ARG A 47 2.59 -2.86 2.94
N LEU A 48 1.84 -2.78 1.85
CA LEU A 48 1.86 -3.79 0.78
C LEU A 48 3.19 -3.78 0.03
N TRP A 49 3.75 -2.61 -0.27
CA TRP A 49 5.07 -2.52 -0.88
C TRP A 49 6.16 -3.04 0.06
N ASP A 50 6.04 -2.76 1.36
CA ASP A 50 6.95 -3.30 2.36
C ASP A 50 6.90 -4.82 2.40
N LEU A 51 5.70 -5.39 2.39
CA LEU A 51 5.52 -6.85 2.36
C LEU A 51 6.18 -7.46 1.12
N LEU A 52 6.00 -6.84 -0.03
CA LEU A 52 6.61 -7.30 -1.27
C LEU A 52 8.14 -7.27 -1.19
N ARG A 53 8.72 -6.21 -0.61
CA ARG A 53 10.16 -6.12 -0.37
C ARG A 53 10.66 -7.20 0.57
N GLN A 54 9.91 -7.50 1.65
CA GLN A 54 10.24 -8.58 2.57
C GLN A 54 10.29 -9.93 1.86
N ARG A 55 9.28 -10.21 1.03
CA ARG A 55 9.22 -11.47 0.28
C ARG A 55 10.41 -11.59 -0.66
N ARG A 56 10.76 -10.51 -1.34
CA ARG A 56 11.91 -10.48 -2.25
C ARG A 56 13.23 -10.72 -1.49
N ALA A 57 13.39 -10.06 -0.34
CA ALA A 57 14.56 -10.22 0.50
C ALA A 57 14.71 -11.67 1.01
N ARG A 58 13.60 -12.30 1.40
CA ARG A 58 13.61 -13.70 1.84
C ARG A 58 14.04 -14.64 0.72
N ARG A 59 13.52 -14.44 -0.49
CA ARG A 59 13.94 -15.26 -1.63
C ARG A 59 15.45 -15.13 -1.90
N HIS A 60 15.98 -13.91 -1.84
CA HIS A 60 17.43 -13.70 -2.02
C HIS A 60 18.27 -14.36 -0.93
N ALA A 61 17.75 -14.42 0.28
CA ALA A 61 18.43 -15.06 1.41
C ALA A 61 18.23 -16.58 1.47
N GLY A 62 17.48 -17.16 0.51
CA GLY A 62 17.17 -18.58 0.51
C GLY A 62 16.11 -18.97 1.53
N LEU A 63 15.37 -18.00 2.07
CA LEU A 63 14.29 -18.23 3.02
C LEU A 63 12.94 -18.31 2.31
N ASN A 64 11.94 -18.86 3.01
CA ASN A 64 10.59 -18.99 2.47
C ASN A 64 9.88 -17.62 2.43
N PRO A 65 9.53 -17.09 1.25
CA PRO A 65 8.81 -15.81 1.16
C PRO A 65 7.47 -15.83 1.90
N ALA A 66 6.83 -16.99 2.03
CA ALA A 66 5.53 -17.11 2.70
C ALA A 66 5.59 -16.77 4.18
N THR A 67 6.79 -16.71 4.79
CA THR A 67 6.95 -16.31 6.18
C THR A 67 7.00 -14.79 6.37
N ALA A 68 7.03 -14.00 5.29
CA ALA A 68 6.95 -12.55 5.38
C ALA A 68 5.55 -12.14 5.84
N GLU A 69 5.50 -11.13 6.71
CA GLU A 69 4.24 -10.63 7.26
C GLU A 69 4.14 -9.12 7.05
N GLU A 70 2.92 -8.65 6.88
CA GLU A 70 2.63 -7.23 6.79
C GLU A 70 2.96 -6.57 8.13
N ARG A 71 3.85 -5.57 8.09
CA ARG A 71 4.29 -4.90 9.32
C ARG A 71 3.33 -3.80 9.72
N ASP A 72 3.36 -3.46 11.01
CA ASP A 72 2.57 -2.38 11.56
C ASP A 72 2.86 -1.07 10.80
N ALA A 73 1.83 -0.27 10.58
CA ALA A 73 1.94 0.97 9.79
C ALA A 73 2.97 1.94 10.39
N THR A 74 3.04 2.02 11.72
CA THR A 74 4.01 2.89 12.40
C THR A 74 5.45 2.51 12.06
N ILE A 75 5.73 1.20 11.98
CA ILE A 75 7.05 0.69 11.62
C ILE A 75 7.39 1.04 10.17
N VAL A 76 6.45 0.81 9.25
CA VAL A 76 6.65 1.07 7.82
C VAL A 76 6.85 2.57 7.55
N GLU A 77 6.04 3.42 8.17
CA GLU A 77 6.13 4.87 8.00
C GLU A 77 7.48 5.41 8.53
N ASN A 78 8.02 4.81 9.59
CA ASN A 78 9.30 5.22 10.14
C ASN A 78 10.47 4.92 9.19
N PHE A 79 10.38 3.91 8.35
CA PHE A 79 11.42 3.61 7.37
C PHE A 79 11.52 4.66 6.27
N LYS A 80 10.52 5.47 6.08
CA LYS A 80 10.47 6.50 5.05
C LYS A 80 11.13 7.80 5.46
N GLN A 81 11.43 7.94 6.73
CA GLN A 81 12.06 9.13 7.29
C GLN A 81 13.63 9.00 7.32
#